data_29141c56b69db17897c546b75a4ddf1b
#
_entry.id   29141c56b69db17897c546b75a4ddf1b
#
_cell.length_a   1.000
_cell.length_b   1.000
_cell.length_c   1.000
_cell.angle_alpha   90.00
_cell.angle_beta   90.00
_cell.angle_gamma   90.00
#
_symmetry.space_group_name_H-M   'P 1'
#
loop_
_entity.id
_entity.type
_entity.pdbx_description
1 polymer ?
#
loop_
_entity_poly.entity_id
_entity_poly.type
_entity_poly.pdbx_seq_one_letter_code
_entity_poly.pdbx_strand_id
1 'polypeptide(L)'
;MDWLADQGATVDQRIDLLANRLVLIAPRGSDIAPFTPGDGTSIATRLGAGERLSVGNTDHVPAGIYAKQALESLGEWPALQARLASGDNVRAAMALVERGEAPLGIVYQTDAEASDGVRQIGVFPDASHTPITYPMAVVTPSPSAATETLRQWLAGDAARRIFIRYGFTPLTGD
;
A
#
# COMPACT_ATOMS: atom_id res chain seq x y z
N MET A 1 -15.10 -0.84 -6.56
CA MET A 1 -15.81 -0.87 -7.87
C MET A 1 -16.99 -1.84 -7.82
N ASP A 2 -16.79 -3.04 -7.30
CA ASP A 2 -17.86 -4.05 -7.22
C ASP A 2 -19.06 -3.55 -6.40
N TRP A 3 -18.82 -2.89 -5.28
CA TRP A 3 -19.87 -2.24 -4.49
C TRP A 3 -20.72 -1.24 -5.31
N LEU A 4 -20.11 -0.48 -6.22
CA LEU A 4 -20.88 0.44 -7.10
C LEU A 4 -21.79 -0.34 -8.05
N ALA A 5 -21.29 -1.43 -8.62
CA ALA A 5 -22.11 -2.29 -9.50
C ALA A 5 -23.26 -2.94 -8.72
N ASP A 6 -22.99 -3.39 -7.48
CA ASP A 6 -24.01 -3.96 -6.58
C ASP A 6 -25.10 -2.94 -6.20
N GLN A 7 -24.78 -1.64 -6.18
CA GLN A 7 -25.75 -0.56 -5.99
C GLN A 7 -26.49 -0.16 -7.29
N GLY A 8 -26.32 -0.92 -8.37
CA GLY A 8 -26.98 -0.65 -9.65
C GLY A 8 -26.34 0.44 -10.48
N ALA A 9 -25.14 0.91 -10.14
CA ALA A 9 -24.41 1.84 -10.96
C ALA A 9 -23.86 1.13 -12.22
N THR A 10 -23.96 1.77 -13.37
CA THR A 10 -23.28 1.29 -14.58
C THR A 10 -21.77 1.46 -14.38
N VAL A 11 -21.05 0.35 -14.43
CA VAL A 11 -19.57 0.32 -14.38
C VAL A 11 -19.10 -0.32 -15.67
N ASP A 12 -18.56 0.46 -16.58
CA ASP A 12 -18.13 0.02 -17.91
C ASP A 12 -16.64 0.31 -18.13
N GLN A 13 -16.04 -0.41 -19.06
CA GLN A 13 -14.64 -0.25 -19.48
C GLN A 13 -13.66 -0.29 -18.29
N ARG A 14 -13.92 -1.15 -17.31
CA ARG A 14 -13.05 -1.34 -16.14
C ARG A 14 -11.71 -1.91 -16.58
N ILE A 15 -10.65 -1.25 -16.15
CA ILE A 15 -9.27 -1.74 -16.26
C ILE A 15 -8.56 -1.54 -14.91
N ASP A 16 -7.64 -2.43 -14.58
CA ASP A 16 -6.71 -2.20 -13.49
C ASP A 16 -5.56 -1.33 -14.01
N LEU A 17 -5.59 -0.05 -13.70
CA LEU A 17 -4.71 0.96 -14.28
C LEU A 17 -3.32 0.97 -13.66
N LEU A 18 -3.26 0.85 -12.33
CA LEU A 18 -2.05 0.95 -11.53
C LEU A 18 -1.98 -0.15 -10.50
N ALA A 19 -0.74 -0.51 -10.12
CA ALA A 19 -0.43 -1.30 -8.94
C ALA A 19 0.41 -0.49 -7.94
N ASN A 20 0.49 -1.00 -6.71
CA ASN A 20 1.36 -0.51 -5.66
C ASN A 20 2.00 -1.68 -4.93
N ARG A 21 2.99 -1.39 -4.08
CA ARG A 21 3.66 -2.38 -3.25
C ARG A 21 3.49 -2.06 -1.78
N LEU A 22 3.50 -3.10 -0.98
CA LEU A 22 3.56 -3.00 0.47
C LEU A 22 5.03 -2.99 0.88
N VAL A 23 5.41 -2.02 1.72
CA VAL A 23 6.80 -1.85 2.16
C VAL A 23 6.91 -1.73 3.67
N LEU A 24 8.03 -2.21 4.19
CA LEU A 24 8.45 -2.00 5.57
C LEU A 24 9.29 -0.73 5.61
N ILE A 25 8.95 0.18 6.53
CA ILE A 25 9.63 1.46 6.73
C ILE A 25 10.22 1.56 8.14
N ALA A 26 11.25 2.39 8.24
CA ALA A 26 11.84 2.84 9.51
C ALA A 26 12.01 4.37 9.47
N PRO A 27 12.23 5.05 10.61
CA PRO A 27 12.61 6.46 10.63
C PRO A 27 13.82 6.72 9.74
N ARG A 28 13.90 7.89 9.12
CA ARG A 28 14.99 8.24 8.18
C ARG A 28 16.37 8.02 8.76
N GLY A 29 16.57 8.35 10.03
CA GLY A 29 17.85 8.21 10.76
C GLY A 29 18.07 6.87 11.44
N SER A 30 17.21 5.88 11.22
CA SER A 30 17.34 4.55 11.85
C SER A 30 18.52 3.77 11.29
N ASP A 31 19.23 3.04 12.15
CA ASP A 31 20.34 2.15 11.78
C ASP A 31 19.88 0.72 11.44
N ILE A 32 18.57 0.44 11.44
CA ILE A 32 18.05 -0.89 11.11
C ILE A 32 18.43 -1.24 9.67
N ALA A 33 19.23 -2.29 9.49
CA ALA A 33 19.65 -2.73 8.16
C ALA A 33 18.45 -3.19 7.32
N PRO A 34 18.40 -2.86 6.01
CA PRO A 34 17.37 -3.39 5.12
C PRO A 34 17.38 -4.92 5.07
N PHE A 35 16.20 -5.51 4.92
CA PHE A 35 16.01 -6.96 4.72
C PHE A 35 14.71 -7.22 3.96
N THR A 36 14.57 -8.42 3.41
CA THR A 36 13.33 -8.82 2.73
C THR A 36 12.42 -9.55 3.72
N PRO A 37 11.22 -9.03 4.05
CA PRO A 37 10.26 -9.78 4.84
C PRO A 37 10.02 -11.17 4.22
N GLY A 38 10.17 -12.22 5.03
CA GLY A 38 10.06 -13.62 4.56
C GLY A 38 11.37 -14.29 4.14
N ASP A 39 12.53 -13.61 4.23
CA ASP A 39 13.85 -14.20 3.99
C ASP A 39 14.41 -15.04 5.16
N GLY A 40 13.60 -15.25 6.18
CA GLY A 40 13.99 -15.88 7.45
C GLY A 40 14.31 -14.87 8.56
N THR A 41 14.37 -13.57 8.25
CA THR A 41 14.51 -12.51 9.24
C THR A 41 13.15 -12.09 9.76
N SER A 42 12.89 -12.31 11.07
CA SER A 42 11.61 -11.91 11.68
C SER A 42 11.56 -10.42 11.97
N ILE A 43 10.45 -9.77 11.56
CA ILE A 43 10.13 -8.38 11.89
C ILE A 43 10.02 -8.21 13.41
N ALA A 44 9.40 -9.19 14.09
CA ALA A 44 9.19 -9.14 15.55
C ALA A 44 10.50 -9.05 16.33
N THR A 45 11.60 -9.63 15.81
CA THR A 45 12.92 -9.59 16.46
C THR A 45 13.63 -8.24 16.31
N ARG A 46 13.15 -7.38 15.40
CA ARG A 46 13.66 -6.02 15.21
C ARG A 46 12.98 -4.99 16.11
N LEU A 47 11.94 -5.40 16.79
CA LEU A 47 11.24 -4.57 17.77
C LEU A 47 11.81 -4.83 19.17
N GLY A 48 12.23 -3.78 19.87
CA GLY A 48 12.62 -3.84 21.27
C GLY A 48 11.46 -4.18 22.21
N ALA A 49 11.76 -4.33 23.48
CA ALA A 49 10.75 -4.60 24.50
C ALA A 49 9.76 -3.42 24.59
N GLY A 50 8.48 -3.71 24.46
CA GLY A 50 7.41 -2.70 24.48
C GLY A 50 7.22 -1.89 23.20
N GLU A 51 8.11 -2.02 22.24
CA GLU A 51 7.95 -1.37 20.92
C GLU A 51 6.86 -2.02 20.08
N ARG A 52 6.27 -1.23 19.17
CA ARG A 52 5.15 -1.63 18.35
C ARG A 52 5.44 -1.40 16.87
N LEU A 53 4.89 -2.26 16.03
CA LEU A 53 4.85 -2.11 14.59
C LEU A 53 3.68 -1.21 14.20
N SER A 54 3.96 -0.11 13.52
CA SER A 54 2.91 0.81 13.06
C SER A 54 2.28 0.29 11.76
N VAL A 55 0.95 0.19 11.76
CA VAL A 55 0.15 -0.25 10.62
C VAL A 55 -1.17 0.51 10.56
N GLY A 56 -1.79 0.62 9.40
CA GLY A 56 -3.21 0.98 9.33
C GLY A 56 -4.06 -0.04 10.10
N ASN A 57 -5.21 0.35 10.62
CA ASN A 57 -6.10 -0.59 11.30
C ASN A 57 -6.40 -1.80 10.40
N THR A 58 -6.14 -3.00 10.92
CA THR A 58 -6.16 -4.26 10.15
C THR A 58 -7.56 -4.76 9.78
N ASP A 59 -8.60 -4.15 10.34
CA ASP A 59 -9.98 -4.57 10.11
C ASP A 59 -10.69 -3.75 9.03
N HIS A 60 -10.26 -2.48 8.81
CA HIS A 60 -10.98 -1.59 7.89
C HIS A 60 -10.09 -0.63 7.06
N VAL A 61 -8.80 -0.48 7.40
CA VAL A 61 -7.88 0.33 6.59
C VAL A 61 -7.21 -0.57 5.53
N PRO A 62 -7.34 -0.28 4.23
CA PRO A 62 -6.81 -1.15 3.18
C PRO A 62 -5.33 -1.52 3.37
N ALA A 63 -4.46 -0.56 3.66
CA ALA A 63 -3.04 -0.84 3.94
C ALA A 63 -2.84 -1.79 5.14
N GLY A 64 -3.68 -1.67 6.16
CA GLY A 64 -3.67 -2.56 7.33
C GLY A 64 -4.17 -3.96 7.01
N ILE A 65 -5.19 -4.08 6.17
CA ILE A 65 -5.71 -5.38 5.68
C ILE A 65 -4.61 -6.12 4.90
N TYR A 66 -3.93 -5.44 3.97
CA TYR A 66 -2.80 -6.03 3.24
C TYR A 66 -1.62 -6.37 4.17
N ALA A 67 -1.32 -5.52 5.15
CA ALA A 67 -0.28 -5.80 6.13
C ALA A 67 -0.58 -7.06 6.94
N LYS A 68 -1.83 -7.24 7.39
CA LYS A 68 -2.26 -8.46 8.08
C LYS A 68 -2.10 -9.69 7.20
N GLN A 69 -2.59 -9.66 5.97
CA GLN A 69 -2.44 -10.77 5.01
C GLN A 69 -0.97 -11.15 4.84
N ALA A 70 -0.10 -10.16 4.62
CA ALA A 70 1.31 -10.38 4.44
C ALA A 70 1.96 -11.01 5.68
N LEU A 71 1.67 -10.48 6.87
CA LEU A 71 2.19 -11.02 8.13
C LEU A 71 1.68 -12.44 8.42
N GLU A 72 0.42 -12.74 8.10
CA GLU A 72 -0.14 -14.09 8.21
C GLU A 72 0.55 -15.06 7.24
N SER A 73 0.69 -14.68 5.97
CA SER A 73 1.35 -15.47 4.94
C SER A 73 2.81 -15.79 5.26
N LEU A 74 3.51 -14.84 5.89
CA LEU A 74 4.91 -14.99 6.28
C LEU A 74 5.11 -15.61 7.67
N GLY A 75 4.03 -15.96 8.39
CA GLY A 75 4.09 -16.56 9.73
C GLY A 75 4.47 -15.59 10.85
N GLU A 76 4.47 -14.29 10.58
CA GLU A 76 4.85 -13.23 11.54
C GLU A 76 3.67 -12.76 12.43
N TRP A 77 2.43 -13.01 12.00
CA TRP A 77 1.23 -12.51 12.68
C TRP A 77 1.13 -12.90 14.15
N PRO A 78 1.37 -14.17 14.56
CA PRO A 78 1.25 -14.57 15.96
C PRO A 78 2.15 -13.78 16.91
N ALA A 79 3.33 -13.36 16.44
CA ALA A 79 4.29 -12.61 17.22
C ALA A 79 4.02 -11.10 17.25
N LEU A 80 3.27 -10.58 16.26
CA LEU A 80 3.08 -9.15 16.03
C LEU A 80 1.68 -8.64 16.36
N GLN A 81 0.63 -9.47 16.30
CA GLN A 81 -0.76 -9.03 16.49
C GLN A 81 -1.02 -8.25 17.79
N ALA A 82 -0.34 -8.61 18.88
CA ALA A 82 -0.45 -7.90 20.16
C ALA A 82 0.51 -6.70 20.28
N ARG A 83 1.32 -6.47 19.26
CA ARG A 83 2.36 -5.42 19.21
C ARG A 83 2.12 -4.41 18.10
N LEU A 84 0.87 -4.20 17.69
CA LEU A 84 0.54 -3.23 16.67
C LEU A 84 0.24 -1.86 17.28
N ALA A 85 0.68 -0.79 16.59
CA ALA A 85 0.22 0.57 16.75
C ALA A 85 -0.66 0.89 15.54
N SER A 86 -1.98 0.84 15.73
CA SER A 86 -2.95 0.98 14.66
C SER A 86 -3.29 2.44 14.40
N GLY A 87 -3.15 2.87 13.14
CA GLY A 87 -3.61 4.18 12.66
C GLY A 87 -4.96 4.09 11.94
N ASP A 88 -5.74 5.16 11.98
CA ASP A 88 -7.03 5.25 11.29
C ASP A 88 -6.92 5.34 9.75
N ASN A 89 -5.71 5.52 9.27
CA ASN A 89 -5.33 5.46 7.86
C ASN A 89 -3.81 5.25 7.72
N VAL A 90 -3.34 4.96 6.50
CA VAL A 90 -1.92 4.68 6.24
C VAL A 90 -0.99 5.85 6.59
N ARG A 91 -1.44 7.09 6.39
CA ARG A 91 -0.62 8.29 6.73
C ARG A 91 -0.48 8.49 8.23
N ALA A 92 -1.54 8.21 8.99
CA ALA A 92 -1.46 8.22 10.46
C ALA A 92 -0.48 7.17 10.97
N ALA A 93 -0.48 5.98 10.39
CA ALA A 93 0.50 4.94 10.69
C ALA A 93 1.93 5.39 10.33
N MET A 94 2.15 5.98 9.15
CA MET A 94 3.45 6.50 8.74
C MET A 94 3.96 7.58 9.69
N ALA A 95 3.09 8.49 10.13
CA ALA A 95 3.44 9.58 11.03
C ALA A 95 3.99 9.10 12.38
N LEU A 96 3.57 7.94 12.90
CA LEU A 96 4.18 7.35 14.10
C LEU A 96 5.64 6.98 13.87
N VAL A 97 5.96 6.48 12.68
CA VAL A 97 7.35 6.15 12.31
C VAL A 97 8.16 7.42 12.07
N GLU A 98 7.63 8.41 11.37
CA GLU A 98 8.30 9.70 11.14
C GLU A 98 8.72 10.39 12.44
N ARG A 99 7.87 10.32 13.47
CA ARG A 99 8.14 10.90 14.79
C ARG A 99 8.99 10.02 15.71
N GLY A 100 9.37 8.81 15.25
CA GLY A 100 10.12 7.85 16.06
C GLY A 100 9.31 7.22 17.20
N GLU A 101 7.98 7.33 17.17
CA GLU A 101 7.08 6.70 18.14
C GLU A 101 6.90 5.19 17.86
N ALA A 102 7.17 4.77 16.64
CA ALA A 102 7.29 3.38 16.23
C ALA A 102 8.60 3.18 15.46
N PRO A 103 9.42 2.15 15.78
CA PRO A 103 10.67 1.90 15.08
C PRO A 103 10.48 1.35 13.67
N LEU A 104 9.34 0.72 13.42
CA LEU A 104 8.96 0.12 12.14
C LEU A 104 7.50 0.38 11.82
N GLY A 105 7.19 0.43 10.53
CA GLY A 105 5.81 0.50 10.04
C GLY A 105 5.63 -0.17 8.70
N ILE A 106 4.39 -0.50 8.36
CA ILE A 106 4.01 -1.05 7.05
C ILE A 106 3.07 -0.07 6.37
N VAL A 107 3.48 0.38 5.18
CA VAL A 107 2.76 1.37 4.36
C VAL A 107 2.86 1.00 2.87
N TYR A 108 2.25 1.79 1.99
CA TYR A 108 2.49 1.65 0.57
C TYR A 108 3.82 2.27 0.17
N GLN A 109 4.44 1.74 -0.89
CA GLN A 109 5.67 2.30 -1.45
C GLN A 109 5.50 3.77 -1.82
N THR A 110 4.38 4.13 -2.44
CA THR A 110 4.09 5.53 -2.81
C THR A 110 4.04 6.49 -1.62
N ASP A 111 3.56 6.04 -0.45
CA ASP A 111 3.57 6.85 0.77
C ASP A 111 5.01 7.03 1.29
N ALA A 112 5.79 5.94 1.30
CA ALA A 112 7.19 5.99 1.74
C ALA A 112 8.05 6.90 0.85
N GLU A 113 7.85 6.86 -0.47
CA GLU A 113 8.58 7.70 -1.43
C GLU A 113 8.18 9.18 -1.34
N ALA A 114 6.96 9.47 -0.88
CA ALA A 114 6.48 10.84 -0.70
C ALA A 114 6.95 11.50 0.61
N SER A 115 7.64 10.78 1.48
CA SER A 115 8.07 11.27 2.80
C SER A 115 9.58 11.32 2.94
N ASP A 116 10.08 12.46 3.42
CA ASP A 116 11.49 12.62 3.82
C ASP A 116 11.76 12.14 5.26
N GLY A 117 10.72 11.81 6.03
CA GLY A 117 10.82 11.40 7.44
C GLY A 117 11.07 9.91 7.65
N VAL A 118 10.82 9.10 6.62
CA VAL A 118 11.02 7.64 6.66
C VAL A 118 11.97 7.16 5.57
N ARG A 119 12.40 5.92 5.71
CA ARG A 119 13.08 5.18 4.64
C ARG A 119 12.51 3.78 4.51
N GLN A 120 12.41 3.30 3.31
CA GLN A 120 12.09 1.92 3.03
C GLN A 120 13.26 1.02 3.44
N ILE A 121 12.96 -0.05 4.18
CA ILE A 121 13.95 -1.05 4.61
C ILE A 121 13.61 -2.46 4.13
N GLY A 122 12.44 -2.65 3.52
CA GLY A 122 12.05 -3.92 2.91
C GLY A 122 10.84 -3.78 2.01
N VAL A 123 10.70 -4.70 1.08
CA VAL A 123 9.51 -4.84 0.23
C VAL A 123 8.88 -6.19 0.54
N PHE A 124 7.59 -6.21 0.80
CA PHE A 124 6.87 -7.47 1.01
C PHE A 124 6.75 -8.24 -0.32
N PRO A 125 6.93 -9.57 -0.31
CA PRO A 125 6.71 -10.39 -1.51
C PRO A 125 5.28 -10.20 -2.05
N ASP A 126 5.14 -10.04 -3.37
CA ASP A 126 3.83 -9.86 -4.01
C ASP A 126 2.86 -11.02 -3.73
N ALA A 127 3.40 -12.25 -3.53
CA ALA A 127 2.60 -13.42 -3.17
C ALA A 127 2.14 -13.46 -1.70
N SER A 128 2.59 -12.51 -0.85
CA SER A 128 2.24 -12.50 0.58
C SER A 128 0.87 -11.85 0.88
N HIS A 129 0.30 -11.14 -0.07
CA HIS A 129 -0.99 -10.46 0.06
C HIS A 129 -1.72 -10.40 -1.28
N THR A 130 -3.02 -10.07 -1.27
CA THR A 130 -3.76 -9.83 -2.51
C THR A 130 -3.16 -8.65 -3.26
N PRO A 131 -3.15 -8.67 -4.62
CA PRO A 131 -2.60 -7.56 -5.42
C PRO A 131 -3.22 -6.21 -5.06
N ILE A 132 -2.37 -5.21 -4.88
CA ILE A 132 -2.79 -3.84 -4.62
C ILE A 132 -2.97 -3.16 -5.97
N THR A 133 -4.22 -3.03 -6.42
CA THR A 133 -4.54 -2.41 -7.71
C THR A 133 -5.46 -1.21 -7.56
N TYR A 134 -5.38 -0.31 -8.53
CA TYR A 134 -6.21 0.89 -8.65
C TYR A 134 -7.01 0.78 -9.95
N PRO A 135 -8.26 0.33 -9.87
CA PRO A 135 -9.10 0.21 -11.05
C PRO A 135 -9.63 1.57 -11.49
N MET A 136 -9.69 1.75 -12.81
CA MET A 136 -10.38 2.86 -13.48
C MET A 136 -11.57 2.31 -14.25
N ALA A 137 -12.71 3.00 -14.20
CA ALA A 137 -13.90 2.65 -14.96
C ALA A 137 -14.72 3.88 -15.30
N VAL A 138 -15.56 3.78 -16.33
CA VAL A 138 -16.62 4.74 -16.63
C VAL A 138 -17.86 4.36 -15.83
N VAL A 139 -18.40 5.31 -15.05
CA VAL A 139 -19.54 5.09 -14.15
C VAL A 139 -20.84 5.77 -14.65
N THR A 140 -20.99 5.91 -15.94
CA THR A 140 -22.17 6.47 -16.57
C THR A 140 -22.57 5.64 -17.79
N PRO A 141 -23.89 5.41 -18.04
CA PRO A 141 -24.35 4.68 -19.21
C PRO A 141 -24.17 5.48 -20.51
N SER A 142 -23.93 6.78 -20.42
CA SER A 142 -23.79 7.67 -21.59
C SER A 142 -22.59 8.59 -21.39
N PRO A 143 -21.36 8.09 -21.62
CA PRO A 143 -20.16 8.89 -21.45
C PRO A 143 -20.12 10.04 -22.48
N SER A 144 -19.73 11.22 -22.02
CA SER A 144 -19.46 12.35 -22.91
C SER A 144 -18.14 12.15 -23.66
N ALA A 145 -17.92 12.90 -24.74
CA ALA A 145 -16.64 12.92 -25.43
C ALA A 145 -15.49 13.33 -24.48
N ALA A 146 -15.75 14.21 -23.53
CA ALA A 146 -14.75 14.60 -22.51
C ALA A 146 -14.41 13.44 -21.56
N THR A 147 -15.39 12.63 -21.17
CA THR A 147 -15.19 11.41 -20.34
C THR A 147 -14.26 10.44 -21.04
N GLU A 148 -14.52 10.16 -22.31
CA GLU A 148 -13.67 9.25 -23.10
C GLU A 148 -12.27 9.81 -23.33
N THR A 149 -12.15 11.11 -23.61
CA THR A 149 -10.84 11.77 -23.77
C THR A 149 -10.02 11.68 -22.46
N LEU A 150 -10.64 11.93 -21.31
CA LEU A 150 -9.97 11.82 -20.01
C LEU A 150 -9.54 10.38 -19.72
N ARG A 151 -10.42 9.40 -19.97
CA ARG A 151 -10.11 7.99 -19.79
C ARG A 151 -8.91 7.56 -20.64
N GLN A 152 -8.91 7.92 -21.91
CA GLN A 152 -7.82 7.60 -22.83
C GLN A 152 -6.51 8.28 -22.41
N TRP A 153 -6.58 9.54 -21.94
CA TRP A 153 -5.40 10.26 -21.45
C TRP A 153 -4.82 9.59 -20.20
N LEU A 154 -5.68 9.19 -19.24
CA LEU A 154 -5.25 8.49 -18.03
C LEU A 154 -4.60 7.13 -18.32
N ALA A 155 -5.07 6.42 -19.34
CA ALA A 155 -4.49 5.16 -19.81
C ALA A 155 -3.26 5.34 -20.71
N GLY A 156 -2.96 6.56 -21.15
CA GLY A 156 -1.90 6.86 -22.11
C GLY A 156 -0.53 7.13 -21.47
N ASP A 157 0.49 7.22 -22.33
CA ASP A 157 1.89 7.38 -21.93
C ASP A 157 2.19 8.65 -21.12
N ALA A 158 1.44 9.73 -21.35
CA ALA A 158 1.64 10.98 -20.61
C ALA A 158 1.32 10.79 -19.12
N ALA A 159 0.17 10.21 -18.81
CA ALA A 159 -0.24 9.89 -17.45
C ALA A 159 0.65 8.80 -16.84
N ARG A 160 1.01 7.78 -17.63
CA ARG A 160 1.92 6.71 -17.18
C ARG A 160 3.24 7.25 -16.63
N ARG A 161 3.88 8.21 -17.31
CA ARG A 161 5.11 8.84 -16.83
C ARG A 161 4.91 9.59 -15.51
N ILE A 162 3.75 10.20 -15.32
CA ILE A 162 3.40 10.88 -14.07
C ILE A 162 3.24 9.85 -12.96
N PHE A 163 2.50 8.78 -13.18
CA PHE A 163 2.29 7.73 -12.18
C PHE A 163 3.60 7.08 -11.73
N ILE A 164 4.50 6.76 -12.68
CA ILE A 164 5.84 6.24 -12.35
C ILE A 164 6.62 7.22 -11.47
N ARG A 165 6.57 8.52 -11.76
CA ARG A 165 7.26 9.55 -10.96
C ARG A 165 6.77 9.56 -9.51
N TYR A 166 5.52 9.19 -9.25
CA TYR A 166 4.93 9.13 -7.92
C TYR A 166 4.93 7.72 -7.32
N GLY A 167 5.79 6.82 -7.83
CA GLY A 167 6.03 5.48 -7.26
C GLY A 167 4.99 4.42 -7.61
N PHE A 168 3.98 4.73 -8.42
CA PHE A 168 3.03 3.72 -8.90
C PHE A 168 3.65 2.85 -9.99
N THR A 169 3.20 1.60 -10.04
CA THR A 169 3.50 0.67 -11.14
C THR A 169 2.32 0.66 -12.11
N PRO A 170 2.44 1.25 -13.31
CA PRO A 170 1.37 1.15 -14.30
C PRO A 170 1.20 -0.29 -14.75
N LEU A 171 -0.05 -0.75 -14.75
CA LEU A 171 -0.43 -2.02 -15.36
C LEU A 171 -0.72 -1.74 -16.85
N THR A 172 -0.08 -2.48 -17.74
CA THR A 172 -0.42 -2.45 -19.15
C THR A 172 -1.75 -3.15 -19.29
N GLY A 173 -2.77 -2.41 -19.71
CA GLY A 173 -3.97 -3.06 -20.24
C GLY A 173 -3.57 -3.81 -21.51
N ASP A 174 -3.76 -5.13 -21.50
CA ASP A 174 -3.78 -5.92 -22.71
C ASP A 174 -4.99 -5.56 -23.57
#